data_398ca81340410061d80be0fcc7121d63
#
_entry.id   398ca81340410061d80be0fcc7121d63
#
_cell.length_a   1.000
_cell.length_b   1.000
_cell.length_c   1.000
_cell.angle_alpha   90.00
_cell.angle_beta   90.00
_cell.angle_gamma   90.00
#
_symmetry.space_group_name_H-M   'P 1'
#
loop_
_entity.id
_entity.type
_entity.pdbx_description
1 polymer ?
#
loop_
_entity_poly.entity_id
_entity_poly.type
_entity_poly.pdbx_seq_one_letter_code
_entity_poly.pdbx_strand_id
1 'polypeptide(L)'
;MARIAGVNIPTNKRVEIALQYIHGIGAHAAKEITTKVGIEPARRVNQLTDAEVLQIREAIDKDHTVEGDLRRETSMNIKRLMDLACYRGLRHRKGLPVRGQRTHTNARTRKGRAKPIAGKKK
;
A
#
# COMPACT_ATOMS: atom_id res chain seq x y z
N MET A 1 6.14 -9.48 19.55
CA MET A 1 5.92 -8.96 18.19
C MET A 1 6.50 -7.58 18.03
N ALA A 2 7.17 -7.35 16.94
CA ALA A 2 7.67 -6.02 16.65
C ALA A 2 6.55 -5.17 16.02
N ARG A 3 6.49 -3.90 16.42
CA ARG A 3 5.51 -2.97 15.90
C ARG A 3 6.23 -1.80 15.25
N ILE A 4 6.01 -1.63 13.95
CA ILE A 4 6.65 -0.58 13.16
C ILE A 4 5.57 0.17 12.39
N ALA A 5 5.62 1.51 12.41
CA ALA A 5 4.64 2.37 11.76
C ALA A 5 3.18 2.05 12.15
N GLY A 6 2.98 1.59 13.38
CA GLY A 6 1.67 1.23 13.89
C GLY A 6 1.20 -0.16 13.47
N VAL A 7 2.04 -0.94 12.79
CA VAL A 7 1.68 -2.26 12.29
C VAL A 7 2.47 -3.33 13.06
N ASN A 8 1.76 -4.37 13.48
CA ASN A 8 2.41 -5.54 14.09
C ASN A 8 2.94 -6.43 12.97
N ILE A 9 4.26 -6.51 12.84
CA ILE A 9 4.87 -7.33 11.80
C ILE A 9 5.14 -8.74 12.33
N PRO A 10 5.06 -9.77 11.46
CA PRO A 10 5.32 -11.14 11.89
C PRO A 10 6.75 -11.32 12.40
N THR A 11 6.93 -12.02 13.49
CA THR A 11 8.26 -12.23 14.08
C THR A 11 8.98 -13.42 13.48
N ASN A 12 8.25 -14.34 12.88
CA ASN A 12 8.83 -15.55 12.28
C ASN A 12 9.22 -15.38 10.81
N LYS A 13 9.04 -14.21 10.23
CA LYS A 13 9.41 -13.91 8.85
C LYS A 13 10.75 -13.21 8.80
N ARG A 14 11.43 -13.31 7.65
CA ARG A 14 12.64 -12.54 7.41
C ARG A 14 12.30 -11.04 7.41
N VAL A 15 13.25 -10.22 7.85
CA VAL A 15 13.02 -8.77 7.94
C VAL A 15 12.54 -8.19 6.62
N GLU A 16 13.17 -8.57 5.52
CA GLU A 16 12.81 -8.07 4.19
C GLU A 16 11.36 -8.38 3.84
N ILE A 17 10.88 -9.55 4.20
CA ILE A 17 9.50 -9.96 3.90
C ILE A 17 8.53 -9.33 4.91
N ALA A 18 8.91 -9.28 6.17
CA ALA A 18 8.05 -8.73 7.22
C ALA A 18 7.76 -7.24 7.02
N LEU A 19 8.73 -6.48 6.54
CA LEU A 19 8.54 -5.06 6.27
C LEU A 19 7.50 -4.80 5.19
N GLN A 20 7.28 -5.74 4.29
CA GLN A 20 6.29 -5.60 3.23
C GLN A 20 4.84 -5.67 3.74
N TYR A 21 4.64 -6.04 4.99
CA TYR A 21 3.32 -5.99 5.61
C TYR A 21 2.87 -4.56 5.91
N ILE A 22 3.80 -3.60 5.85
CA ILE A 22 3.49 -2.19 6.05
C ILE A 22 3.00 -1.60 4.72
N HIS A 23 1.85 -0.94 4.74
CA HIS A 23 1.32 -0.28 3.55
C HIS A 23 2.28 0.81 3.08
N GLY A 24 2.74 0.72 1.87
CA GLY A 24 3.72 1.66 1.29
C GLY A 24 5.12 1.09 1.16
N ILE A 25 5.39 -0.09 1.72
CA ILE A 25 6.69 -0.75 1.61
C ILE A 25 6.53 -2.04 0.81
N GLY A 26 7.15 -2.08 -0.35
CA GLY A 26 7.21 -3.28 -1.18
C GLY A 26 8.59 -3.93 -1.10
N ALA A 27 8.88 -4.85 -2.01
CA ALA A 27 10.14 -5.59 -2.01
C ALA A 27 11.35 -4.66 -2.16
N HIS A 28 11.27 -3.68 -3.05
CA HIS A 28 12.37 -2.76 -3.30
C HIS A 28 12.66 -1.86 -2.09
N ALA A 29 11.61 -1.27 -1.53
CA ALA A 29 11.75 -0.39 -0.36
C ALA A 29 12.26 -1.17 0.84
N ALA A 30 11.81 -2.41 1.02
CA ALA A 30 12.30 -3.26 2.12
C ALA A 30 13.80 -3.53 1.98
N LYS A 31 14.26 -3.80 0.77
CA LYS A 31 15.70 -3.99 0.52
C LYS A 31 16.50 -2.73 0.79
N GLU A 32 16.00 -1.58 0.36
CA GLU A 32 16.67 -0.31 0.62
C GLU A 32 16.79 -0.04 2.11
N ILE A 33 15.74 -0.29 2.86
CA ILE A 33 15.74 -0.06 4.31
C ILE A 33 16.75 -0.97 4.99
N THR A 34 16.75 -2.26 4.67
CA THR A 34 17.69 -3.21 5.29
C THR A 34 19.14 -2.89 4.95
N THR A 35 19.40 -2.46 3.73
CA THR A 35 20.76 -2.06 3.30
C THR A 35 21.20 -0.81 4.05
N LYS A 36 20.31 0.17 4.18
CA LYS A 36 20.62 1.45 4.81
C LYS A 36 20.94 1.32 6.28
N VAL A 37 20.22 0.46 7.00
CA VAL A 37 20.47 0.24 8.43
C VAL A 37 21.50 -0.86 8.70
N GLY A 38 21.98 -1.53 7.66
CA GLY A 38 23.02 -2.54 7.80
C GLY A 38 22.55 -3.86 8.40
N ILE A 39 21.29 -4.18 8.24
CA ILE A 39 20.73 -5.45 8.73
C ILE A 39 20.70 -6.45 7.57
N GLU A 40 21.14 -7.68 7.83
CA GLU A 40 21.10 -8.72 6.83
C GLU A 40 19.63 -9.07 6.51
N PRO A 41 19.24 -9.07 5.22
CA PRO A 41 17.84 -9.34 4.86
C PRO A 41 17.33 -10.72 5.28
N ALA A 42 18.21 -11.70 5.40
CA ALA A 42 17.85 -13.05 5.78
C ALA A 42 17.54 -13.21 7.28
N ARG A 43 17.88 -12.23 8.10
CA ARG A 43 17.57 -12.29 9.53
C ARG A 43 16.08 -12.25 9.75
N ARG A 44 15.63 -13.00 10.75
CA ARG A 44 14.22 -13.00 11.13
C ARG A 44 13.95 -11.87 12.11
N VAL A 45 12.70 -11.40 12.12
CA VAL A 45 12.31 -10.28 12.98
C VAL A 45 12.56 -10.58 14.46
N ASN A 46 12.34 -11.81 14.88
CA ASN A 46 12.54 -12.19 16.28
C ASN A 46 14.01 -12.19 16.69
N GLN A 47 14.95 -12.07 15.75
CA GLN A 47 16.38 -11.98 16.03
C GLN A 47 16.87 -10.53 16.14
N LEU A 48 15.99 -9.57 15.89
CA LEU A 48 16.37 -8.16 15.95
C LEU A 48 16.41 -7.66 17.38
N THR A 49 17.40 -6.81 17.67
CA THR A 49 17.45 -6.09 18.94
C THR A 49 16.54 -4.87 18.90
N ASP A 50 16.23 -4.32 20.06
CA ASP A 50 15.41 -3.10 20.16
C ASP A 50 16.07 -1.93 19.44
N ALA A 51 17.40 -1.84 19.51
CA ALA A 51 18.13 -0.80 18.81
C ALA A 51 17.98 -0.92 17.28
N GLU A 52 18.01 -2.14 16.75
CA GLU A 52 17.83 -2.39 15.34
C GLU A 52 16.42 -2.04 14.87
N VAL A 53 15.42 -2.39 15.67
CA VAL A 53 14.02 -2.03 15.39
C VAL A 53 13.86 -0.51 15.36
N LEU A 54 14.49 0.19 16.29
CA LEU A 54 14.46 1.66 16.33
C LEU A 54 15.09 2.25 15.08
N GLN A 55 16.22 1.71 14.64
CA GLN A 55 16.87 2.17 13.41
C GLN A 55 15.98 2.00 12.20
N ILE A 56 15.24 0.89 12.12
CA ILE A 56 14.30 0.65 11.03
C ILE A 56 13.18 1.68 11.06
N ARG A 57 12.63 1.96 12.24
CA ARG A 57 11.57 2.97 12.40
C ARG A 57 12.04 4.34 11.95
N GLU A 58 13.24 4.74 12.35
CA GLU A 58 13.81 6.03 11.95
C GLU A 58 14.03 6.13 10.45
N ALA A 59 14.52 5.06 9.83
CA ALA A 59 14.72 5.04 8.38
C ALA A 59 13.40 5.19 7.63
N ILE A 60 12.35 4.54 8.11
CA ILE A 60 11.02 4.63 7.50
C ILE A 60 10.45 6.04 7.67
N ASP A 61 10.53 6.60 8.87
CA ASP A 61 10.01 7.95 9.13
C ASP A 61 10.70 9.01 8.29
N LYS A 62 11.98 8.83 8.05
CA LYS A 62 12.78 9.81 7.34
C LYS A 62 12.55 9.80 5.82
N ASP A 63 12.47 8.61 5.22
CA ASP A 63 12.53 8.48 3.77
C ASP A 63 11.25 7.96 3.12
N HIS A 64 10.28 7.49 3.89
CA HIS A 64 9.11 6.82 3.33
C HIS A 64 7.82 7.36 3.93
N THR A 65 6.80 7.47 3.06
CA THR A 65 5.43 7.76 3.49
C THR A 65 4.68 6.43 3.53
N VAL A 66 4.20 6.04 4.70
CA VAL A 66 3.60 4.72 4.88
C VAL A 66 2.29 4.80 5.67
N GLU A 67 1.51 3.72 5.62
CA GLU A 67 0.29 3.50 6.39
C GLU A 67 -0.68 4.67 6.33
N GLY A 68 -1.12 5.20 7.47
CA GLY A 68 -2.12 6.25 7.50
C GLY A 68 -1.75 7.50 6.73
N ASP A 69 -0.50 7.90 6.77
CA ASP A 69 -0.03 9.07 6.04
C ASP A 69 -0.11 8.83 4.52
N LEU A 70 0.28 7.66 4.06
CA LEU A 70 0.19 7.31 2.65
C LEU A 70 -1.26 7.21 2.20
N ARG A 71 -2.11 6.60 3.00
CA ARG A 71 -3.54 6.51 2.69
C ARG A 71 -4.18 7.88 2.59
N ARG A 72 -3.81 8.78 3.49
CA ARG A 72 -4.30 10.16 3.47
C ARG A 72 -3.84 10.87 2.21
N GLU A 73 -2.56 10.74 1.87
CA GLU A 73 -2.00 11.35 0.66
C GLU A 73 -2.71 10.84 -0.60
N THR A 74 -2.92 9.54 -0.71
CA THR A 74 -3.62 8.94 -1.85
C THR A 74 -5.05 9.47 -1.95
N SER A 75 -5.76 9.53 -0.81
CA SER A 75 -7.13 10.05 -0.78
C SER A 75 -7.20 11.51 -1.17
N MET A 76 -6.24 12.31 -0.71
CA MET A 76 -6.18 13.73 -1.06
C MET A 76 -5.88 13.93 -2.54
N ASN A 77 -5.01 13.11 -3.10
CA ASN A 77 -4.69 13.18 -4.54
C ASN A 77 -5.91 12.85 -5.39
N ILE A 78 -6.66 11.83 -5.00
CA ILE A 78 -7.89 11.47 -5.70
C ILE A 78 -8.93 12.58 -5.57
N LYS A 79 -9.10 13.13 -4.39
CA LYS A 79 -10.02 14.22 -4.15
C LYS A 79 -9.67 15.44 -5.00
N ARG A 80 -8.38 15.75 -5.10
CA ARG A 80 -7.91 16.85 -5.95
C ARG A 80 -8.30 16.66 -7.40
N LEU A 81 -8.13 15.44 -7.93
CA LEU A 81 -8.52 15.11 -9.29
C LEU A 81 -10.03 15.29 -9.49
N MET A 82 -10.83 14.87 -8.52
CA MET A 82 -12.27 15.02 -8.57
C MET A 82 -12.69 16.49 -8.51
N ASP A 83 -12.04 17.28 -7.66
CA ASP A 83 -12.33 18.72 -7.54
C ASP A 83 -11.97 19.48 -8.80
N LEU A 84 -10.92 19.05 -9.50
CA LEU A 84 -10.53 19.66 -10.78
C LEU A 84 -11.46 19.26 -11.93
N ALA A 85 -12.30 18.25 -11.71
CA ALA A 85 -13.24 17.73 -12.71
C ALA A 85 -12.56 17.30 -14.01
N CYS A 86 -11.31 16.86 -13.95
CA CYS A 86 -10.61 16.30 -15.09
C CYS A 86 -11.12 14.90 -15.41
N TYR A 87 -10.74 14.35 -16.56
CA TYR A 87 -11.20 13.01 -16.95
C TYR A 87 -10.87 11.95 -15.88
N ARG A 88 -9.66 11.98 -15.36
CA ARG A 88 -9.24 11.02 -14.31
C ARG A 88 -10.12 11.15 -13.08
N GLY A 89 -10.41 12.38 -12.67
CA GLY A 89 -11.26 12.62 -11.51
C GLY A 89 -12.69 12.14 -11.72
N LEU A 90 -13.24 12.33 -12.91
CA LEU A 90 -14.57 11.84 -13.24
C LEU A 90 -14.63 10.31 -13.20
N ARG A 91 -13.56 9.64 -13.63
CA ARG A 91 -13.50 8.17 -13.56
C ARG A 91 -13.50 7.70 -12.10
N HIS A 92 -12.76 8.38 -11.22
CA HIS A 92 -12.78 8.07 -9.79
C HIS A 92 -14.16 8.29 -9.19
N ARG A 93 -14.81 9.39 -9.56
CA ARG A 93 -16.14 9.70 -9.04
C ARG A 93 -17.16 8.63 -9.40
N LYS A 94 -17.08 8.11 -10.61
CA LYS A 94 -18.00 7.08 -11.11
C LYS A 94 -17.58 5.66 -10.73
N GLY A 95 -16.42 5.48 -10.09
CA GLY A 95 -15.93 4.16 -9.74
C GLY A 95 -15.50 3.33 -10.93
N LEU A 96 -15.04 3.97 -12.00
CA LEU A 96 -14.64 3.31 -13.23
C LEU A 96 -13.11 3.26 -13.35
N PRO A 97 -12.55 2.34 -14.17
CA PRO A 97 -11.11 2.29 -14.38
C PRO A 97 -10.59 3.62 -14.93
N VAL A 98 -9.42 4.02 -14.43
CA VAL A 98 -8.84 5.34 -14.69
C VAL A 98 -7.86 5.32 -15.87
N ARG A 99 -7.28 4.14 -16.16
CA ARG A 99 -6.19 4.00 -17.12
C ARG A 99 -6.63 3.45 -18.49
N GLY A 100 -7.83 3.77 -18.91
CA GLY A 100 -8.30 3.40 -20.25
C GLY A 100 -8.66 1.94 -20.44
N GLN A 101 -8.88 1.21 -19.36
CA GLN A 101 -9.25 -0.19 -19.44
C GLN A 101 -10.67 -0.35 -19.96
N ARG A 102 -10.93 -1.48 -20.59
CA ARG A 102 -12.27 -1.78 -21.09
C ARG A 102 -13.24 -1.93 -19.93
N THR A 103 -14.43 -1.37 -20.08
CA THR A 103 -15.47 -1.45 -19.05
C THR A 103 -16.61 -2.38 -19.44
N HIS A 104 -16.72 -2.69 -20.74
CA HIS A 104 -17.83 -3.51 -21.25
C HIS A 104 -17.74 -4.95 -20.79
N THR A 105 -16.55 -5.54 -20.69
CA THR A 105 -16.37 -6.94 -20.36
C THR A 105 -15.71 -7.21 -19.03
N ASN A 106 -14.76 -6.39 -18.65
CA ASN A 106 -13.91 -6.62 -17.47
C ASN A 106 -14.01 -5.44 -16.50
N ALA A 107 -12.95 -5.13 -15.79
CA ALA A 107 -12.87 -4.04 -14.83
C ALA A 107 -13.64 -4.31 -13.53
N ARG A 108 -13.71 -5.59 -13.13
CA ARG A 108 -14.44 -5.96 -11.91
C ARG A 108 -13.82 -5.43 -10.62
N THR A 109 -12.50 -5.25 -10.59
CA THR A 109 -11.83 -4.73 -9.40
C THR A 109 -12.35 -3.35 -9.01
N ARG A 110 -12.56 -2.48 -9.98
CA ARG A 110 -13.09 -1.13 -9.75
C ARG A 110 -14.61 -1.11 -9.65
N LYS A 111 -15.27 -1.85 -10.52
CA LYS A 111 -16.74 -1.86 -10.60
C LYS A 111 -17.39 -2.80 -9.58
N GLY A 112 -16.61 -3.69 -9.00
CA GLY A 112 -17.12 -4.72 -8.10
C GLY A 112 -17.64 -5.92 -8.86
N ARG A 113 -18.28 -6.84 -8.15
CA ARG A 113 -18.82 -8.06 -8.74
C ARG A 113 -19.94 -7.72 -9.72
N ALA A 114 -20.04 -8.53 -10.78
CA ALA A 114 -21.14 -8.39 -11.73
C ALA A 114 -22.46 -8.66 -11.03
N LYS A 115 -23.42 -7.77 -11.23
CA LYS A 115 -24.77 -7.90 -10.66
C LYS A 115 -25.78 -7.89 -11.79
N PRO A 116 -26.66 -8.91 -11.88
CA PRO A 116 -27.72 -8.86 -12.87
C PRO A 116 -28.71 -7.73 -12.54
N ILE A 117 -29.25 -7.13 -13.57
CA ILE A 117 -30.25 -6.08 -13.37
C ILE A 117 -31.60 -6.75 -13.23
N ALA A 118 -32.20 -6.60 -12.04
CA ALA A 118 -33.49 -7.22 -11.76
C ALA A 118 -34.59 -6.70 -12.71
N GLY A 119 -35.39 -7.63 -13.22
CA GLY A 119 -36.48 -7.29 -14.11
C GLY A 119 -36.10 -6.99 -15.55
N LYS A 120 -34.83 -6.98 -15.85
CA LYS A 120 -34.38 -6.72 -17.22
C LYS A 120 -34.16 -8.03 -17.95
N LYS A 121 -35.19 -8.56 -18.42
CA LYS A 121 -35.17 -9.83 -19.15
C LYS A 121 -35.31 -9.65 -20.63
N LYS A 122 -34.86 -10.64 -21.34
CA LYS A 122 -35.02 -10.71 -22.78
C LYS A 122 -36.04 -11.73 -23.13
#